data_5dfd2832287d616234da83f32e8f0bf5
#
_entry.id   5dfd2832287d616234da83f32e8f0bf5
#
_cell.length_a   1.000
_cell.length_b   1.000
_cell.length_c   1.000
_cell.angle_alpha   90.00
_cell.angle_beta   90.00
_cell.angle_gamma   90.00
#
_symmetry.space_group_name_H-M   'P 1'
#
loop_
_entity.id
_entity.type
_entity.pdbx_description
1 polymer ?
#
loop_
_entity_poly.entity_id
_entity_poly.type
_entity_poly.pdbx_seq_one_letter_code
_entity_poly.pdbx_strand_id
1 'polypeptide(L)'
;MAVLPIVVTADHNDVLTTKATRVPRVDDGVRKLMDDMVETMFSANGVGLAAPQVDVPRRVIVLRVENQIYQLANPEMVRCEGDQTGPEGCLSVPGLVGDVTRCMRVVAKGLNRHGKEIRVKGDGLLARAIQHEIDHLDGILFTSRAVEGSLREIVKEEVPDVVTAV
;
A
#
# COMPACT_ATOMS: atom_id res chain seq x y z
N MET A 1 11.73 14.13 -9.25
CA MET A 1 11.31 12.93 -8.51
C MET A 1 12.47 12.38 -7.71
N ALA A 2 12.21 11.84 -6.56
CA ALA A 2 13.24 11.31 -5.67
C ALA A 2 12.84 9.96 -5.10
N VAL A 3 13.82 9.11 -4.83
CA VAL A 3 13.62 7.87 -4.08
C VAL A 3 13.75 8.21 -2.60
N LEU A 4 12.71 7.91 -1.83
CA LEU A 4 12.66 8.21 -0.41
C LEU A 4 13.05 6.97 0.41
N PRO A 5 13.67 7.14 1.59
CA PRO A 5 13.92 6.02 2.48
C PRO A 5 12.60 5.37 2.93
N ILE A 6 12.58 4.05 2.94
CA ILE A 6 11.42 3.30 3.43
C ILE A 6 11.61 2.98 4.91
N VAL A 7 10.63 3.38 5.73
CA VAL A 7 10.59 3.04 7.15
C VAL A 7 10.28 1.56 7.30
N VAL A 8 11.03 0.87 8.12
CA VAL A 8 10.81 -0.55 8.44
C VAL A 8 10.45 -0.72 9.91
N THR A 9 9.81 -1.83 10.24
CA THR A 9 9.38 -2.12 11.61
C THR A 9 10.54 -2.12 12.62
N ALA A 10 11.74 -2.53 12.17
CA ALA A 10 12.94 -2.53 13.00
C ALA A 10 13.40 -1.12 13.41
N ASP A 11 12.93 -0.08 12.73
CA ASP A 11 13.27 1.32 13.07
C ASP A 11 12.55 1.81 14.30
N HIS A 12 11.56 1.06 14.82
CA HIS A 12 10.72 1.44 15.95
C HIS A 12 10.06 2.81 15.78
N ASN A 13 9.72 3.15 14.53
CA ASN A 13 9.04 4.40 14.20
C ASN A 13 7.52 4.20 14.26
N ASP A 14 6.85 4.97 15.10
CA ASP A 14 5.40 4.85 15.32
C ASP A 14 4.56 5.23 14.10
N VAL A 15 5.13 5.83 13.07
CA VAL A 15 4.37 6.25 11.88
C VAL A 15 3.63 5.09 11.22
N LEU A 16 4.20 3.87 11.26
CA LEU A 16 3.60 2.69 10.65
C LEU A 16 2.35 2.20 11.40
N THR A 17 2.22 2.52 12.67
CA THR A 17 1.11 2.06 13.52
C THR A 17 0.20 3.20 13.95
N THR A 18 0.40 4.39 13.41
CA THR A 18 -0.39 5.58 13.72
C THR A 18 -1.31 5.87 12.52
N LYS A 19 -2.55 6.23 12.80
CA LYS A 19 -3.49 6.60 11.76
C LYS A 19 -3.02 7.87 11.06
N ALA A 20 -2.90 7.82 9.74
CA ALA A 20 -2.48 8.95 8.92
C ALA A 20 -3.58 10.01 8.83
N THR A 21 -3.17 11.26 8.66
CA THR A 21 -4.09 12.38 8.60
C THR A 21 -4.54 12.66 7.17
N ARG A 22 -5.78 13.12 7.06
CA ARG A 22 -6.41 13.48 5.81
C ARG A 22 -5.67 14.66 5.15
N VAL A 23 -5.52 14.59 3.83
CA VAL A 23 -4.96 15.68 3.03
C VAL A 23 -6.07 16.72 2.79
N PRO A 24 -5.87 18.01 3.16
CA PRO A 24 -6.91 19.03 2.95
C PRO A 24 -7.23 19.26 1.48
N ARG A 25 -6.20 19.25 0.63
CA ARG A 25 -6.34 19.38 -0.83
C ARG A 25 -5.07 18.87 -1.50
N VAL A 26 -5.17 18.52 -2.77
CA VAL A 26 -4.02 18.08 -3.56
C VAL A 26 -3.33 19.29 -4.16
N ASP A 27 -2.31 19.76 -3.47
CA ASP A 27 -1.47 20.88 -3.89
C ASP A 27 -0.16 20.36 -4.52
N ASP A 28 0.76 21.28 -4.84
CA ASP A 28 2.06 20.91 -5.43
C ASP A 28 2.88 20.02 -4.51
N GLY A 29 2.80 20.22 -3.21
CA GLY A 29 3.49 19.38 -2.22
C GLY A 29 2.98 17.94 -2.23
N VAL A 30 1.67 17.76 -2.33
CA VAL A 30 1.06 16.43 -2.42
C VAL A 30 1.41 15.77 -3.76
N ARG A 31 1.38 16.50 -4.85
CA ARG A 31 1.81 15.97 -6.17
C ARG A 31 3.27 15.52 -6.15
N LYS A 32 4.14 16.33 -5.56
CA LYS A 32 5.54 15.95 -5.40
C LYS A 32 5.69 14.68 -4.57
N LEU A 33 4.96 14.58 -3.46
CA LEU A 33 4.95 13.37 -2.63
C LEU A 33 4.50 12.15 -3.45
N MET A 34 3.42 12.27 -4.20
CA MET A 34 2.92 11.19 -5.07
C MET A 34 3.97 10.74 -6.06
N ASP A 35 4.65 11.68 -6.73
CA ASP A 35 5.68 11.36 -7.72
C ASP A 35 6.91 10.71 -7.07
N ASP A 36 7.35 11.20 -5.92
CA ASP A 36 8.46 10.61 -5.17
C ASP A 36 8.10 9.20 -4.69
N MET A 37 6.87 8.98 -4.26
CA MET A 37 6.39 7.65 -3.85
C MET A 37 6.36 6.67 -5.02
N VAL A 38 5.95 7.12 -6.20
CA VAL A 38 5.96 6.27 -7.41
C VAL A 38 7.40 5.85 -7.73
N GLU A 39 8.34 6.78 -7.71
CA GLU A 39 9.75 6.47 -7.96
C GLU A 39 10.32 5.53 -6.91
N THR A 40 9.99 5.74 -5.65
CA THR A 40 10.39 4.87 -4.54
C THR A 40 9.84 3.45 -4.72
N MET A 41 8.55 3.34 -5.06
CA MET A 41 7.89 2.07 -5.33
C MET A 41 8.58 1.30 -6.47
N PHE A 42 8.88 1.98 -7.59
CA PHE A 42 9.60 1.36 -8.71
C PHE A 42 10.99 0.90 -8.30
N SER A 43 11.72 1.73 -7.56
CA SER A 43 13.07 1.39 -7.09
C SER A 43 13.08 0.15 -6.21
N ALA A 44 12.03 -0.07 -5.45
CA ALA A 44 11.89 -1.22 -4.55
C ALA A 44 11.16 -2.41 -5.19
N ASN A 45 10.80 -2.33 -6.46
CA ASN A 45 9.99 -3.33 -7.17
C ASN A 45 8.65 -3.60 -6.49
N GLY A 46 8.04 -2.55 -5.94
CA GLY A 46 6.78 -2.64 -5.22
C GLY A 46 5.56 -2.60 -6.13
N VAL A 47 4.47 -3.16 -5.63
CA VAL A 47 3.13 -3.10 -6.24
C VAL A 47 2.36 -1.91 -5.68
N GLY A 48 2.66 -1.51 -4.45
CA GLY A 48 2.04 -0.39 -3.78
C GLY A 48 2.92 0.23 -2.73
N LEU A 49 2.58 1.45 -2.34
CA LEU A 49 3.28 2.17 -1.27
C LEU A 49 2.32 3.18 -0.65
N ALA A 50 2.35 3.31 0.66
CA ALA A 50 1.60 4.29 1.41
C ALA A 50 2.53 5.34 2.02
N ALA A 51 2.07 6.57 2.14
CA ALA A 51 2.91 7.67 2.62
C ALA A 51 3.54 7.43 4.00
N PRO A 52 2.87 6.79 4.98
CA PRO A 52 3.53 6.45 6.24
C PRO A 52 4.80 5.61 6.07
N GLN A 53 4.90 4.81 5.02
CA GLN A 53 6.09 3.99 4.75
C GLN A 53 7.31 4.83 4.35
N VAL A 54 7.11 6.07 3.97
CA VAL A 54 8.19 7.03 3.70
C VAL A 54 8.21 8.15 4.75
N ASP A 55 7.70 7.85 5.95
CA ASP A 55 7.70 8.74 7.10
C ASP A 55 6.86 10.00 6.92
N VAL A 56 5.82 9.93 6.11
CA VAL A 56 4.86 11.02 5.91
C VAL A 56 3.49 10.56 6.40
N PRO A 57 3.00 11.09 7.53
CA PRO A 57 1.75 10.62 8.14
C PRO A 57 0.51 11.22 7.46
N ARG A 58 0.41 11.08 6.14
CA ARG A 58 -0.69 11.59 5.33
C ARG A 58 -1.37 10.46 4.55
N ARG A 59 -2.64 10.66 4.27
CA ARG A 59 -3.45 9.65 3.58
C ARG A 59 -3.24 9.72 2.06
N VAL A 60 -2.09 9.23 1.62
CA VAL A 60 -1.72 9.16 0.20
C VAL A 60 -1.20 7.75 -0.08
N ILE A 61 -1.66 7.15 -1.18
CA ILE A 61 -1.17 5.86 -1.65
C ILE A 61 -0.84 5.92 -3.13
N VAL A 62 0.09 5.07 -3.56
CA VAL A 62 0.39 4.82 -4.97
C VAL A 62 0.38 3.32 -5.22
N LEU A 63 0.01 2.92 -6.43
CA LEU A 63 -0.12 1.53 -6.83
C LEU A 63 0.37 1.35 -8.26
N ARG A 64 0.91 0.17 -8.56
CA ARG A 64 1.25 -0.21 -9.92
C ARG A 64 0.81 -1.65 -10.14
N VAL A 65 -0.20 -1.84 -10.99
CA VAL A 65 -0.71 -3.16 -11.35
C VAL A 65 -0.97 -3.16 -12.86
N GLU A 66 -0.50 -4.18 -13.56
CA GLU A 66 -0.69 -4.35 -15.01
C GLU A 66 -0.26 -3.13 -15.82
N ASN A 67 0.89 -2.56 -15.49
CA ASN A 67 1.45 -1.37 -16.13
C ASN A 67 0.62 -0.09 -15.96
N GLN A 68 -0.38 -0.10 -15.07
CA GLN A 68 -1.11 1.09 -14.69
C GLN A 68 -0.64 1.61 -13.35
N ILE A 69 -0.49 2.92 -13.26
CA ILE A 69 -0.10 3.62 -12.03
C ILE A 69 -1.30 4.38 -11.51
N TYR A 70 -1.55 4.22 -10.21
CA TYR A 70 -2.62 4.92 -9.51
C TYR A 70 -2.00 5.78 -8.41
N GLN A 71 -2.45 7.02 -8.31
CA GLN A 71 -2.05 7.96 -7.26
C GLN A 71 -3.34 8.48 -6.63
N LEU A 72 -3.54 8.22 -5.34
CA LEU A 72 -4.77 8.58 -4.64
C LEU A 72 -4.46 9.27 -3.32
N ALA A 73 -5.11 10.41 -3.10
CA ALA A 73 -5.17 11.06 -1.79
C ALA A 73 -6.53 10.78 -1.15
N ASN A 74 -6.53 10.61 0.16
CA ASN A 74 -7.73 10.32 0.95
C ASN A 74 -8.55 9.14 0.40
N PRO A 75 -7.92 8.01 0.08
CA PRO A 75 -8.65 6.88 -0.46
C PRO A 75 -9.62 6.30 0.58
N GLU A 76 -10.80 5.92 0.11
CA GLU A 76 -11.83 5.28 0.93
C GLU A 76 -12.39 4.07 0.19
N MET A 77 -12.67 3.01 0.94
CA MET A 77 -13.32 1.83 0.39
C MET A 77 -14.82 2.10 0.23
N VAL A 78 -15.33 1.97 -0.99
CA VAL A 78 -16.75 2.15 -1.30
C VAL A 78 -17.47 0.82 -1.34
N ARG A 79 -16.83 -0.22 -1.89
CA ARG A 79 -17.40 -1.55 -2.04
C ARG A 79 -16.35 -2.61 -1.86
N CYS A 80 -16.75 -3.70 -1.22
CA CYS A 80 -15.87 -4.81 -0.88
C CYS A 80 -16.69 -6.10 -1.03
N GLU A 81 -16.35 -6.93 -1.98
CA GLU A 81 -17.12 -8.12 -2.33
C GLU A 81 -16.22 -9.33 -2.56
N GLY A 82 -16.73 -10.49 -2.18
CA GLY A 82 -16.01 -11.75 -2.36
C GLY A 82 -14.78 -11.85 -1.48
N ASP A 83 -14.14 -12.99 -1.50
CA ASP A 83 -12.94 -13.27 -0.70
C ASP A 83 -11.85 -13.86 -1.56
N GLN A 84 -10.62 -13.51 -1.23
CA GLN A 84 -9.42 -14.17 -1.72
C GLN A 84 -8.44 -14.31 -0.55
N THR A 85 -7.74 -15.41 -0.49
CA THR A 85 -6.70 -15.64 0.51
C THR A 85 -5.41 -15.98 -0.21
N GLY A 86 -4.35 -15.29 0.13
CA GLY A 86 -3.06 -15.51 -0.50
C GLY A 86 -1.95 -14.76 0.19
N PRO A 87 -0.71 -15.00 -0.26
CA PRO A 87 0.47 -14.45 0.40
C PRO A 87 0.58 -12.95 0.18
N GLU A 88 0.99 -12.24 1.24
CA GLU A 88 1.36 -10.83 1.21
C GLU A 88 2.69 -10.64 1.91
N GLY A 89 3.46 -9.69 1.39
CA GLY A 89 4.63 -9.15 2.04
C GLY A 89 4.51 -7.64 2.08
N CYS A 90 5.48 -6.97 2.68
CA CYS A 90 5.46 -5.52 2.80
C CYS A 90 6.90 -4.99 2.82
N LEU A 91 7.13 -3.90 2.09
CA LEU A 91 8.45 -3.24 2.07
C LEU A 91 8.88 -2.77 3.47
N SER A 92 7.92 -2.46 4.34
CA SER A 92 8.20 -2.03 5.72
C SER A 92 8.39 -3.19 6.70
N VAL A 93 8.11 -4.43 6.26
CA VAL A 93 8.31 -5.66 7.05
C VAL A 93 9.15 -6.63 6.22
N PRO A 94 10.42 -6.32 5.99
CA PRO A 94 11.25 -7.11 5.08
C PRO A 94 11.46 -8.53 5.59
N GLY A 95 11.48 -9.48 4.68
CA GLY A 95 11.78 -10.88 4.98
C GLY A 95 10.63 -11.69 5.54
N LEU A 96 9.41 -11.13 5.61
CA LEU A 96 8.27 -11.81 6.18
C LEU A 96 7.12 -11.86 5.17
N VAL A 97 6.46 -13.01 5.09
CA VAL A 97 5.27 -13.23 4.25
C VAL A 97 4.22 -13.94 5.09
N GLY A 98 2.95 -13.64 4.85
CA GLY A 98 1.84 -14.32 5.49
C GLY A 98 0.64 -14.34 4.57
N ASP A 99 -0.24 -15.29 4.77
CA ASP A 99 -1.47 -15.38 3.99
C ASP A 99 -2.53 -14.45 4.59
N VAL A 100 -3.12 -13.61 3.75
CA VAL A 100 -4.11 -12.63 4.18
C VAL A 100 -5.38 -12.78 3.36
N THR A 101 -6.51 -12.78 4.03
CA THR A 101 -7.82 -12.77 3.38
C THR A 101 -8.24 -11.33 3.10
N ARG A 102 -8.54 -11.07 1.85
CA ARG A 102 -8.97 -9.76 1.36
C ARG A 102 -10.24 -9.91 0.54
N CYS A 103 -10.94 -8.81 0.30
CA CYS A 103 -12.02 -8.81 -0.68
C CYS A 103 -11.45 -9.10 -2.07
N MET A 104 -12.18 -9.90 -2.85
CA MET A 104 -11.79 -10.23 -4.22
C MET A 104 -12.00 -9.07 -5.18
N ARG A 105 -13.06 -8.31 -4.96
CA ARG A 105 -13.41 -7.14 -5.77
C ARG A 105 -13.66 -5.94 -4.87
N VAL A 106 -13.11 -4.81 -5.23
CA VAL A 106 -13.27 -3.56 -4.48
C VAL A 106 -13.57 -2.40 -5.42
N VAL A 107 -14.23 -1.39 -4.87
CA VAL A 107 -14.28 -0.07 -5.45
C VAL A 107 -13.76 0.88 -4.38
N ALA A 108 -12.74 1.64 -4.71
CA ALA A 108 -12.20 2.69 -3.85
C ALA A 108 -12.38 4.04 -4.52
N LYS A 109 -12.64 5.07 -3.73
CA LYS A 109 -12.68 6.44 -4.22
C LYS A 109 -11.57 7.25 -3.56
N GLY A 110 -11.08 8.26 -4.24
CA GLY A 110 -10.06 9.15 -3.72
C GLY A 110 -9.80 10.28 -4.69
N LEU A 111 -8.93 11.21 -4.30
CA LEU A 111 -8.54 12.32 -5.14
C LEU A 111 -7.31 11.93 -5.96
N ASN A 112 -7.35 12.16 -7.27
CA ASN A 112 -6.19 11.96 -8.12
C ASN A 112 -5.19 13.12 -7.96
N ARG A 113 -4.10 13.09 -8.73
CA ARG A 113 -3.07 14.15 -8.66
C ARG A 113 -3.57 15.53 -9.06
N HIS A 114 -4.71 15.60 -9.73
CA HIS A 114 -5.35 16.87 -10.12
C HIS A 114 -6.39 17.34 -9.11
N GLY A 115 -6.51 16.65 -7.96
CA GLY A 115 -7.49 16.97 -6.93
C GLY A 115 -8.92 16.60 -7.28
N LYS A 116 -9.10 15.76 -8.32
CA LYS A 116 -10.41 15.33 -8.79
C LYS A 116 -10.78 13.98 -8.17
N GLU A 117 -12.00 13.85 -7.67
CA GLU A 117 -12.47 12.57 -7.15
C GLU A 117 -12.63 11.57 -8.28
N ILE A 118 -12.02 10.41 -8.10
CA ILE A 118 -12.13 9.28 -9.03
C ILE A 118 -12.48 8.02 -8.26
N ARG A 119 -12.99 7.03 -8.98
CA ARG A 119 -13.23 5.68 -8.46
C ARG A 119 -12.33 4.69 -9.18
N VAL A 120 -11.70 3.82 -8.42
CA VAL A 120 -10.87 2.74 -8.92
C VAL A 120 -11.57 1.44 -8.61
N LYS A 121 -11.87 0.67 -9.66
CA LYS A 121 -12.43 -0.68 -9.54
C LYS A 121 -11.29 -1.67 -9.70
N GLY A 122 -11.14 -2.57 -8.75
CA GLY A 122 -10.09 -3.58 -8.80
C GLY A 122 -10.59 -4.94 -8.43
N ASP A 123 -9.98 -5.96 -9.01
CA ASP A 123 -10.15 -7.34 -8.59
C ASP A 123 -8.78 -7.99 -8.41
N GLY A 124 -8.74 -9.17 -7.77
CA GLY A 124 -7.50 -9.92 -7.61
C GLY A 124 -6.39 -9.11 -6.95
N LEU A 125 -5.25 -8.98 -7.65
CA LEU A 125 -4.06 -8.30 -7.12
C LEU A 125 -4.31 -6.81 -6.86
N LEU A 126 -5.00 -6.12 -7.75
CA LEU A 126 -5.30 -4.69 -7.56
C LEU A 126 -6.19 -4.50 -6.32
N ALA A 127 -7.21 -5.34 -6.15
CA ALA A 127 -8.06 -5.30 -4.96
C ALA A 127 -7.25 -5.53 -3.69
N ARG A 128 -6.36 -6.52 -3.69
CA ARG A 128 -5.46 -6.81 -2.57
C ARG A 128 -4.57 -5.62 -2.24
N ALA A 129 -3.94 -5.05 -3.25
CA ALA A 129 -3.01 -3.93 -3.08
C ALA A 129 -3.72 -2.69 -2.52
N ILE A 130 -4.90 -2.35 -3.05
CA ILE A 130 -5.68 -1.21 -2.54
C ILE A 130 -5.98 -1.39 -1.05
N GLN A 131 -6.44 -2.56 -0.65
CA GLN A 131 -6.78 -2.84 0.75
C GLN A 131 -5.56 -2.80 1.65
N HIS A 132 -4.44 -3.35 1.20
CA HIS A 132 -3.18 -3.34 1.94
C HIS A 132 -2.69 -1.90 2.18
N GLU A 133 -2.72 -1.05 1.15
CA GLU A 133 -2.26 0.33 1.28
C GLU A 133 -3.19 1.19 2.13
N ILE A 134 -4.50 0.99 2.03
CA ILE A 134 -5.45 1.68 2.91
C ILE A 134 -5.24 1.26 4.37
N ASP A 135 -4.95 -0.01 4.63
CA ASP A 135 -4.61 -0.47 5.98
C ASP A 135 -3.42 0.31 6.55
N HIS A 136 -2.37 0.54 5.75
CA HIS A 136 -1.24 1.35 6.19
C HIS A 136 -1.67 2.74 6.66
N LEU A 137 -2.63 3.34 5.99
CA LEU A 137 -3.15 4.66 6.37
C LEU A 137 -3.91 4.62 7.71
N ASP A 138 -4.41 3.46 8.08
CA ASP A 138 -5.10 3.23 9.35
C ASP A 138 -4.16 2.68 10.44
N GLY A 139 -2.86 2.60 10.15
CA GLY A 139 -1.87 2.08 11.09
C GLY A 139 -1.90 0.57 11.23
N ILE A 140 -2.39 -0.15 10.23
CA ILE A 140 -2.53 -1.61 10.25
C ILE A 140 -1.52 -2.24 9.31
N LEU A 141 -0.73 -3.17 9.83
CA LEU A 141 0.21 -3.97 9.04
C LEU A 141 -0.41 -5.33 8.70
N PHE A 142 -0.01 -5.90 7.57
CA PHE A 142 -0.57 -7.19 7.11
C PHE A 142 -0.34 -8.32 8.13
N THR A 143 0.71 -8.22 8.94
CA THR A 143 1.04 -9.22 9.96
C THR A 143 -0.07 -9.41 10.97
N SER A 144 -0.82 -8.36 11.27
CA SER A 144 -1.97 -8.43 12.19
C SER A 144 -3.20 -9.07 11.55
N ARG A 145 -3.24 -9.15 10.22
CA ARG A 145 -4.35 -9.78 9.47
C ARG A 145 -4.01 -11.16 8.96
N ALA A 146 -2.76 -11.59 9.07
CA ALA A 146 -2.33 -12.87 8.55
C ALA A 146 -3.09 -14.03 9.19
N VAL A 147 -3.46 -15.00 8.37
CA VAL A 147 -4.07 -16.25 8.84
C VAL A 147 -3.14 -16.89 9.86
N GLU A 148 -3.71 -17.37 10.98
CA GLU A 148 -2.94 -17.98 12.05
C GLU A 148 -2.02 -19.10 11.52
N GLY A 149 -0.75 -19.02 11.90
CA GLY A 149 0.26 -19.99 11.48
C GLY A 149 0.81 -19.79 10.07
N SER A 150 0.36 -18.77 9.33
CA SER A 150 0.81 -18.56 7.95
C SER A 150 2.04 -17.66 7.83
N LEU A 151 2.38 -16.91 8.86
CA LEU A 151 3.57 -16.04 8.84
C LEU A 151 4.84 -16.88 8.73
N ARG A 152 5.69 -16.53 7.77
CA ARG A 152 6.94 -17.25 7.51
C ARG A 152 8.01 -16.32 6.99
N GLU A 153 9.25 -16.65 7.26
CA GLU A 153 10.39 -15.96 6.69
C GLU A 153 10.56 -16.37 5.23
N ILE A 154 10.89 -15.39 4.36
CA ILE A 154 11.26 -15.68 2.99
C ILE A 154 12.76 -15.69 2.84
N VAL A 155 13.27 -16.74 2.17
CA VAL A 155 14.64 -16.77 1.67
C VAL A 155 14.65 -16.02 0.35
N LYS A 156 15.68 -15.20 0.13
CA LYS A 156 15.83 -14.35 -1.06
C LYS A 156 15.59 -15.06 -2.39
N GLU A 157 15.77 -16.36 -2.43
CA GLU A 157 15.61 -17.21 -3.61
C GLU A 157 14.17 -17.67 -3.85
N GLU A 158 13.31 -17.49 -2.87
CA GLU A 158 11.91 -17.92 -2.91
C GLU A 158 10.93 -16.77 -3.07
N VAL A 159 11.43 -15.57 -3.41
CA VAL A 159 10.57 -14.42 -3.61
C VAL A 159 9.67 -14.73 -4.81
N PRO A 160 8.43 -15.12 -4.58
CA PRO A 160 7.52 -15.37 -5.68
C PRO A 160 7.25 -14.04 -6.37
N ASP A 161 7.08 -14.09 -7.67
CA ASP A 161 6.70 -12.95 -8.51
C ASP A 161 5.44 -12.23 -8.03
N VAL A 162 4.86 -12.64 -6.93
CA VAL A 162 3.45 -12.37 -6.69
C VAL A 162 3.19 -11.42 -5.56
N VAL A 163 4.15 -11.14 -4.65
CA VAL A 163 3.62 -10.59 -3.42
C VAL A 163 4.54 -9.70 -2.64
N THR A 164 5.66 -9.50 -3.17
CA THR A 164 6.76 -9.04 -2.34
C THR A 164 6.71 -7.60 -1.96
N ALA A 165 5.70 -6.90 -2.36
CA ALA A 165 5.82 -5.48 -2.14
C ALA A 165 4.50 -4.76 -2.20
N VAL A 166 3.52 -5.40 -1.66
CA VAL A 166 2.26 -4.71 -1.42
C VAL A 166 2.35 -3.82 -0.21
#